data_37bd197d2f886df1ce83f0d4bd5af047
#
_entry.id   37bd197d2f886df1ce83f0d4bd5af047
#
_cell.length_a   1.000
_cell.length_b   1.000
_cell.length_c   1.000
_cell.angle_alpha   90.00
_cell.angle_beta   90.00
_cell.angle_gamma   90.00
#
_symmetry.space_group_name_H-M   'P 1'
#
loop_
_entity.id
_entity.type
_entity.pdbx_description
1 polymer ?
#
loop_
_entity_poly.entity_id
_entity_poly.type
_entity_poly.pdbx_seq_one_letter_code
_entity_poly.pdbx_strand_id
1 'polypeptide(L)' 'MNGRLDKVAMTDKLLKLKRELDYKCEIGEMGEWECVGAKKYLNSTFDVLDEYWQ' A
#
# COMPACT_ATOMS: atom_id res chain seq x y z
N MET A 1 0.77 -16.36 -18.82
CA MET A 1 0.20 -15.86 -17.89
C MET A 1 -0.83 -15.00 -18.29
N ASN A 2 -1.61 -14.83 -17.78
CA ASN A 2 -2.64 -14.25 -18.23
C ASN A 2 -2.76 -12.89 -17.80
N GLY A 3 -1.83 -12.23 -17.55
CA GLY A 3 -1.89 -10.86 -17.19
C GLY A 3 -2.46 -10.62 -15.83
N ARG A 4 -2.75 -11.67 -15.12
CA ARG A 4 -3.28 -11.53 -13.82
C ARG A 4 -2.17 -11.52 -12.81
N LEU A 5 -2.16 -10.57 -11.90
CA LEU A 5 -1.18 -10.56 -10.84
C LEU A 5 -1.66 -11.46 -9.73
N ASP A 6 -0.78 -12.25 -9.19
CA ASP A 6 -1.18 -13.08 -8.07
C ASP A 6 -1.05 -12.28 -6.78
N LYS A 7 -1.49 -12.86 -5.69
CA LYS A 7 -1.51 -12.17 -4.41
C LYS A 7 -0.12 -11.73 -3.97
N VAL A 8 0.88 -12.57 -4.22
CA VAL A 8 2.23 -12.25 -3.80
C VAL A 8 2.75 -11.01 -4.52
N ALA A 9 2.54 -10.96 -5.84
CA ALA A 9 3.00 -9.82 -6.62
C ALA A 9 2.29 -8.54 -6.19
N MET A 10 1.00 -8.62 -5.96
CA MET A 10 0.25 -7.46 -5.52
C MET A 10 0.69 -7.00 -4.16
N THR A 11 0.92 -7.93 -3.25
CA THR A 11 1.39 -7.60 -1.91
C THR A 11 2.74 -6.92 -1.96
N ASP A 12 3.64 -7.42 -2.81
CA ASP A 12 4.95 -6.80 -2.96
C ASP A 12 4.85 -5.37 -3.44
N LYS A 13 3.98 -5.12 -4.40
CA LYS A 13 3.80 -3.77 -4.90
C LYS A 13 3.26 -2.84 -3.83
N LEU A 14 2.31 -3.32 -3.05
CA LEU A 14 1.74 -2.53 -1.97
C LEU A 14 2.77 -2.25 -0.89
N LEU A 15 3.62 -3.23 -0.60
CA LEU A 15 4.67 -3.02 0.38
C LEU A 15 5.67 -1.98 -0.07
N LYS A 16 5.99 -1.96 -1.37
CA LYS A 16 6.87 -0.94 -1.91
C LYS A 16 6.25 0.44 -1.76
N LEU A 17 4.97 0.54 -2.09
CA LEU A 17 4.26 1.81 -1.93
C LEU A 17 4.24 2.26 -0.48
N LYS A 18 4.08 1.31 0.43
CA LYS A 18 4.07 1.63 1.84
C LYS A 18 5.42 2.19 2.28
N ARG A 19 6.51 1.58 1.82
CA ARG A 19 7.83 2.07 2.17
C ARG A 19 8.08 3.46 1.63
N GLU A 20 7.66 3.71 0.38
CA GLU A 20 7.80 5.02 -0.20
C GLU A 20 7.00 6.05 0.59
N LEU A 21 5.81 5.67 0.96
CA LEU A 21 4.95 6.56 1.73
C LEU A 21 5.57 6.87 3.09
N ASP A 22 6.07 5.84 3.78
CA ASP A 22 6.72 6.03 5.06
C ASP A 22 7.90 6.98 4.94
N TYR A 23 8.69 6.80 3.89
CA TYR A 23 9.85 7.65 3.66
C TYR A 23 9.43 9.10 3.43
N LYS A 24 8.44 9.32 2.60
CA LYS A 24 7.98 10.67 2.31
C LYS A 24 7.40 11.34 3.54
N CYS A 25 6.73 10.57 4.36
CA CYS A 25 6.21 11.10 5.61
C CYS A 25 7.34 11.47 6.56
N GLU A 26 8.37 10.64 6.60
CA GLU A 26 9.49 10.86 7.50
C GLU A 26 10.27 12.11 7.16
N ILE A 27 10.50 12.35 5.87
CA ILE A 27 11.26 13.53 5.45
C ILE A 27 10.40 14.79 5.36
N GLY A 28 9.11 14.66 5.67
CA GLY A 28 8.24 15.82 5.68
C GLY A 28 7.76 16.26 4.32
N GLU A 29 7.84 15.40 3.32
CA GLU A 29 7.40 15.75 1.99
C GLU A 29 5.88 15.79 1.89
N MET A 30 5.20 15.03 2.73
CA MET A 30 3.75 15.00 2.77
C MET A 30 3.25 15.60 4.07
N GLY A 31 2.09 16.20 4.01
CA GLY A 31 1.46 16.73 5.20
C GLY A 31 1.03 15.63 6.16
N GLU A 32 0.87 16.00 7.42
CA GLU A 32 0.52 15.04 8.45
C GLU A 32 -0.80 14.33 8.14
N TRP A 33 -1.79 15.09 7.72
CA TRP A 33 -3.09 14.52 7.42
C TRP A 33 -3.04 13.66 6.18
N GLU A 34 -2.23 14.04 5.22
CA GLU A 34 -2.05 13.24 4.01
C GLU A 34 -1.41 11.91 4.35
N CYS A 35 -0.44 11.93 5.25
CA CYS A 35 0.21 10.69 5.67
C CYS A 35 -0.77 9.76 6.34
N VAL A 36 -1.57 10.27 7.25
CA VAL A 36 -2.55 9.46 7.97
C VAL A 36 -3.56 8.87 7.00
N GLY A 37 -4.07 9.68 6.09
CA GLY A 37 -5.06 9.21 5.13
C GLY A 37 -4.50 8.17 4.19
N ALA A 38 -3.29 8.40 3.69
CA ALA A 38 -2.66 7.47 2.75
C ALA A 38 -2.36 6.14 3.41
N LYS A 39 -1.89 6.16 4.65
CA LYS A 39 -1.61 4.93 5.38
C LYS A 39 -2.88 4.13 5.62
N LYS A 40 -3.93 4.83 5.97
CA LYS A 40 -5.22 4.21 6.17
C LYS A 40 -5.71 3.54 4.89
N TYR A 41 -5.56 4.24 3.79
CA TYR A 41 -6.00 3.72 2.50
C TYR A 41 -5.22 2.47 2.12
N LEU A 42 -3.91 2.49 2.35
CA LEU A 42 -3.08 1.33 2.06
C LEU A 42 -3.47 0.14 2.93
N ASN A 43 -3.72 0.38 4.20
CA ASN A 43 -4.14 -0.69 5.09
C ASN A 43 -5.46 -1.31 4.62
N SER A 44 -6.39 -0.48 4.18
CA SER A 44 -7.65 -0.98 3.64
C SER A 44 -7.42 -1.82 2.40
N THR A 45 -6.46 -1.42 1.57
CA THR A 45 -6.15 -2.17 0.37
C THR A 45 -5.59 -3.54 0.71
N PHE A 46 -4.74 -3.61 1.74
CA PHE A 46 -4.23 -4.89 2.21
C PHE A 46 -5.37 -5.79 2.70
N ASP A 47 -6.31 -5.21 3.42
CA ASP A 47 -7.46 -5.96 3.91
C ASP A 47 -8.29 -6.52 2.77
N VAL A 48 -8.53 -5.71 1.74
CA VAL A 48 -9.28 -6.16 0.59
C VAL A 48 -8.56 -7.30 -0.10
N LEU A 49 -7.25 -7.18 -0.22
CA LEU A 49 -6.46 -8.21 -0.85
C LEU A 49 -6.60 -9.53 -0.09
N ASP A 50 -6.51 -9.48 1.22
CA ASP A 50 -6.65 -10.65 2.06
C ASP A 50 -8.03 -11.27 1.94
N GLU A 51 -9.04 -10.43 1.82
CA GLU A 51 -10.40 -10.87 1.79
C GLU A 51 -10.79 -11.55 0.48
N TYR A 52 -10.35 -10.98 -0.61
CA TYR A 52 -10.79 -11.45 -1.91
C TYR A 52 -9.79 -12.33 -2.63
N TRP A 53 -8.59 -12.44 -2.12
CA TRP A 53 -7.59 -13.21 -2.81
C TRP A 53 -7.05 -14.24 -1.86
N GLN A 54 -7.78 -15.25 -1.65
CA GLN A 54 -7.32 -16.32 -0.80
C GLN A 54 -6.81 -17.49 -1.62
#